data_c6b2511e8fa1b69440d8a97568e83d6b
#
_entry.id   c6b2511e8fa1b69440d8a97568e83d6b
#
_cell.length_a   1.000
_cell.length_b   1.000
_cell.length_c   1.000
_cell.angle_alpha   90.00
_cell.angle_beta   90.00
_cell.angle_gamma   90.00
#
_symmetry.space_group_name_H-M   'P 1'
#
loop_
_entity.id
_entity.type
_entity.pdbx_description
1 polymer ?
#
loop_
_entity_poly.entity_id
_entity_poly.type
_entity_poly.pdbx_seq_one_letter_code
_entity_poly.pdbx_strand_id
1 'polypeptide(L)'
;MKAGNPHAQAPVYSHVTYDIVPDTYIDVDRPDILIVEGLNVLQPPRSAPGSISVAVSDYFDFSIYVDADEKLIEQWYVDRFLKLRATAFSREDSYFKTYASLTDDEAASTAHVVWNAINLPNLRENPARTQTRPQPENPATASSHVELTVSRSTHPRARSGTRTNR
;
A
#
# COMPACT_ATOMS: atom_id res chain seq x y z
N MET A 1 -18.79 -4.79 -5.86
CA MET A 1 -18.39 -4.83 -7.26
C MET A 1 -18.28 -6.27 -7.78
N LYS A 2 -17.28 -7.07 -7.46
CA LYS A 2 -17.23 -8.49 -7.94
C LYS A 2 -18.41 -9.35 -7.48
N ALA A 3 -19.05 -9.03 -6.36
CA ALA A 3 -20.23 -9.73 -5.84
C ALA A 3 -21.57 -9.21 -6.39
N GLY A 4 -21.55 -8.36 -7.42
CA GLY A 4 -22.75 -7.87 -8.10
C GLY A 4 -23.26 -6.49 -7.61
N ASN A 5 -22.70 -5.91 -6.54
CA ASN A 5 -23.02 -4.52 -6.19
C ASN A 5 -22.23 -3.57 -7.11
N PRO A 6 -22.88 -2.82 -8.01
CA PRO A 6 -22.19 -1.92 -8.92
C PRO A 6 -21.69 -0.64 -8.24
N HIS A 7 -22.25 -0.28 -7.11
CA HIS A 7 -21.95 0.96 -6.39
C HIS A 7 -21.23 0.66 -5.08
N ALA A 8 -20.18 1.42 -4.79
CA ALA A 8 -19.50 1.41 -3.51
C ALA A 8 -19.11 2.85 -3.14
N GLN A 9 -19.06 3.13 -1.87
CA GLN A 9 -18.57 4.40 -1.34
C GLN A 9 -17.29 4.17 -0.54
N ALA A 10 -16.28 5.00 -0.77
CA ALA A 10 -15.04 5.01 -0.01
C ALA A 10 -14.95 6.33 0.76
N PRO A 11 -14.66 6.32 2.07
CA PRO A 11 -14.46 7.54 2.83
C PRO A 11 -13.24 8.29 2.31
N VAL A 12 -13.32 9.62 2.31
CA VAL A 12 -12.18 10.47 1.95
C VAL A 12 -11.25 10.59 3.15
N TYR A 13 -9.96 10.34 2.92
CA TYR A 13 -8.91 10.53 3.91
C TYR A 13 -8.13 11.81 3.61
N SER A 14 -7.86 12.61 4.64
CA SER A 14 -7.05 13.82 4.54
C SER A 14 -5.64 13.58 5.07
N HIS A 15 -4.65 13.69 4.20
CA HIS A 15 -3.24 13.66 4.60
C HIS A 15 -2.79 14.92 5.38
N VAL A 16 -3.60 15.98 5.36
CA VAL A 16 -3.31 17.22 6.09
C VAL A 16 -3.71 17.08 7.55
N THR A 17 -4.95 16.65 7.82
CA THR A 17 -5.46 16.43 9.18
C THR A 17 -5.09 15.05 9.74
N TYR A 18 -4.60 14.16 8.87
CA TYR A 18 -4.24 12.77 9.18
C TYR A 18 -5.42 11.95 9.71
N ASP A 19 -6.59 12.18 9.13
CA ASP A 19 -7.84 11.51 9.52
C ASP A 19 -8.85 11.43 8.37
N ILE A 20 -9.91 10.65 8.56
CA ILE A 20 -11.06 10.59 7.66
C ILE A 20 -11.82 11.92 7.72
N VAL A 21 -12.13 12.46 6.55
CA VAL A 21 -12.97 13.67 6.44
C VAL A 21 -14.42 13.28 6.74
N PRO A 22 -15.04 13.84 7.78
CA PRO A 22 -16.41 13.50 8.15
C PRO A 22 -17.39 13.71 6.98
N ASP A 23 -18.33 12.78 6.84
CA ASP A 23 -19.44 12.84 5.88
C ASP A 23 -19.04 13.08 4.42
N THR A 24 -17.78 12.75 4.07
CA THR A 24 -17.24 12.93 2.72
C THR A 24 -16.83 11.58 2.13
N TYR A 25 -17.39 11.26 0.96
CA TYR A 25 -17.19 9.97 0.31
C TYR A 25 -16.88 10.14 -1.18
N ILE A 26 -16.12 9.21 -1.71
CA ILE A 26 -15.92 9.02 -3.15
C ILE A 26 -16.88 7.92 -3.60
N ASP A 27 -17.76 8.24 -4.53
CA ASP A 27 -18.63 7.26 -5.16
C ASP A 27 -17.86 6.51 -6.25
N VAL A 28 -17.88 5.19 -6.16
CA VAL A 28 -17.28 4.29 -7.15
C VAL A 28 -18.43 3.54 -7.84
N ASP A 29 -18.76 3.96 -9.08
CA ASP A 29 -19.84 3.40 -9.85
C ASP A 29 -19.33 2.69 -11.10
N ARG A 30 -19.48 1.37 -11.15
CA ARG A 30 -19.19 0.48 -12.29
C ARG A 30 -17.93 0.81 -13.07
N PRO A 31 -16.78 0.96 -12.42
CA PRO A 31 -15.55 1.23 -13.16
C PRO A 31 -15.17 0.02 -14.02
N ASP A 32 -14.72 0.26 -15.24
CA ASP A 32 -14.15 -0.79 -16.10
C ASP A 32 -12.85 -1.35 -15.50
N ILE A 33 -12.06 -0.48 -14.88
CA ILE A 33 -10.82 -0.82 -14.20
C ILE A 33 -10.81 -0.13 -12.83
N LEU A 34 -10.57 -0.89 -11.78
CA LEU A 34 -10.34 -0.38 -10.42
C LEU A 34 -8.92 -0.71 -10.00
N ILE A 35 -8.13 0.33 -9.74
CA ILE A 35 -6.78 0.19 -9.19
C ILE A 35 -6.85 0.49 -7.69
N VAL A 36 -6.42 -0.48 -6.87
CA VAL A 36 -6.30 -0.34 -5.42
C VAL A 36 -4.82 -0.43 -5.08
N GLU A 37 -4.28 0.63 -4.47
CA GLU A 37 -2.90 0.67 -4.03
C GLU A 37 -2.80 0.77 -2.50
N GLY A 38 -1.73 0.24 -1.94
CA GLY A 38 -1.45 0.36 -0.52
C GLY A 38 -0.51 -0.75 -0.02
N LEU A 39 0.19 -0.46 1.07
CA LEU A 39 1.19 -1.37 1.66
C LEU A 39 0.58 -2.72 2.09
N ASN A 40 -0.70 -2.72 2.45
CA ASN A 40 -1.37 -3.86 3.06
C ASN A 40 -2.31 -4.62 2.11
N VAL A 41 -2.48 -4.15 0.87
CA VAL A 41 -3.51 -4.71 -0.04
C VAL A 41 -3.20 -6.14 -0.50
N LEU A 42 -1.93 -6.55 -0.46
CA LEU A 42 -1.47 -7.90 -0.79
C LEU A 42 -1.14 -8.75 0.46
N GLN A 43 -1.35 -8.21 1.65
CA GLN A 43 -1.08 -8.97 2.88
C GLN A 43 -2.12 -10.08 3.08
N PRO A 44 -1.68 -11.27 3.48
CA PRO A 44 -2.61 -12.32 3.90
C PRO A 44 -3.34 -11.89 5.18
N PRO A 45 -4.60 -12.31 5.35
CA PRO A 45 -5.35 -11.99 6.55
C PRO A 45 -4.70 -12.64 7.78
N ARG A 46 -4.71 -11.92 8.90
CA ARG A 46 -4.33 -12.50 10.20
C ARG A 46 -5.50 -13.34 10.70
N SER A 47 -5.49 -14.63 10.38
CA SER A 47 -6.55 -15.57 10.77
C SER A 47 -6.18 -16.29 12.05
N ALA A 48 -7.14 -16.48 12.95
CA ALA A 48 -7.00 -17.44 14.05
C ALA A 48 -6.93 -18.87 13.49
N PRO A 49 -6.21 -19.81 14.14
CA PRO A 49 -6.17 -21.19 13.70
C PRO A 49 -7.58 -21.77 13.50
N GLY A 50 -7.87 -22.30 12.30
CA GLY A 50 -9.16 -22.89 11.96
C GLY A 50 -10.23 -21.91 11.46
N SER A 51 -9.94 -20.60 11.36
CA SER A 51 -10.85 -19.64 10.73
C SER A 51 -10.50 -19.42 9.26
N ILE A 52 -11.54 -19.34 8.41
CA ILE A 52 -11.40 -18.90 7.02
C ILE A 52 -11.53 -17.37 7.01
N SER A 53 -10.48 -16.70 6.58
CA SER A 53 -10.47 -15.24 6.45
C SER A 53 -10.19 -14.88 5.00
N VAL A 54 -10.94 -13.93 4.46
CA VAL A 54 -10.82 -13.47 3.08
C VAL A 54 -9.82 -12.31 3.04
N ALA A 55 -8.82 -12.39 2.17
CA ALA A 55 -7.89 -11.31 1.92
C ALA A 55 -8.46 -10.32 0.91
N VAL A 56 -8.02 -9.07 0.96
CA VAL A 56 -8.37 -8.08 -0.07
C VAL A 56 -7.86 -8.54 -1.43
N SER A 57 -6.69 -9.16 -1.48
CA SER A 57 -6.09 -9.72 -2.70
C SER A 57 -6.93 -10.81 -3.38
N ASP A 58 -7.83 -11.49 -2.66
CA ASP A 58 -8.73 -12.50 -3.25
C ASP A 58 -9.74 -11.90 -4.24
N TYR A 59 -9.96 -10.60 -4.16
CA TYR A 59 -10.84 -9.86 -5.07
C TYR A 59 -10.14 -9.31 -6.30
N PHE A 60 -8.81 -9.41 -6.40
CA PHE A 60 -8.06 -8.87 -7.53
C PHE A 60 -8.02 -9.85 -8.70
N ASP A 61 -8.19 -9.32 -9.92
CA ASP A 61 -7.95 -10.09 -11.15
C ASP A 61 -6.46 -10.13 -11.48
N PHE A 62 -5.73 -9.13 -11.00
CA PHE A 62 -4.34 -8.88 -11.31
C PHE A 62 -3.68 -8.12 -10.16
N SER A 63 -2.44 -8.43 -9.84
CA SER A 63 -1.67 -7.72 -8.84
C SER A 63 -0.28 -7.37 -9.36
N ILE A 64 0.21 -6.22 -8.92
CA ILE A 64 1.56 -5.75 -9.16
C ILE A 64 2.21 -5.53 -7.81
N TYR A 65 3.34 -6.15 -7.59
CA TYR A 65 4.19 -5.89 -6.44
C TYR A 65 5.42 -5.10 -6.91
N VAL A 66 5.67 -3.95 -6.27
CA VAL A 66 6.83 -3.12 -6.52
C VAL A 66 7.84 -3.43 -5.43
N ASP A 67 8.94 -4.08 -5.80
CA ASP A 67 10.06 -4.38 -4.89
C ASP A 67 11.22 -3.42 -5.15
N ALA A 68 11.92 -3.05 -4.08
CA ALA A 68 13.11 -2.24 -4.14
C ALA A 68 14.06 -2.60 -2.99
N ASP A 69 15.33 -2.26 -3.13
CA ASP A 69 16.31 -2.42 -2.05
C ASP A 69 15.89 -1.61 -0.81
N GLU A 70 16.04 -2.22 0.36
CA GLU A 70 15.62 -1.63 1.63
C GLU A 70 16.29 -0.28 1.90
N LYS A 71 17.58 -0.13 1.55
CA LYS A 71 18.31 1.14 1.70
C LYS A 71 17.78 2.21 0.76
N LEU A 72 17.36 1.82 -0.44
CA LEU A 72 16.77 2.74 -1.41
C LEU A 72 15.41 3.23 -0.93
N ILE A 73 14.59 2.34 -0.37
CA ILE A 73 13.30 2.71 0.21
C ILE A 73 13.50 3.65 1.41
N GLU A 74 14.49 3.39 2.27
CA GLU A 74 14.85 4.27 3.37
C GLU A 74 15.21 5.67 2.88
N GLN A 75 16.07 5.76 1.87
CA GLN A 75 16.46 7.05 1.30
C GLN A 75 15.26 7.81 0.74
N TRP A 76 14.38 7.16 -0.03
CA TRP A 76 13.15 7.77 -0.53
C TRP A 76 12.24 8.27 0.60
N TYR A 77 12.18 7.53 1.70
CA TYR A 77 11.40 7.93 2.86
C TYR A 77 11.95 9.20 3.50
N VAL A 78 13.27 9.27 3.71
CA VAL A 78 13.94 10.45 4.27
C VAL A 78 13.77 11.67 3.35
N ASP A 79 14.04 11.51 2.06
CA ASP A 79 13.89 12.58 1.06
C ASP A 79 12.44 13.10 1.02
N ARG A 80 11.46 12.20 1.07
CA ARG A 80 10.04 12.56 1.13
C ARG A 80 9.71 13.32 2.41
N PHE A 81 10.24 12.89 3.56
CA PHE A 81 10.01 13.56 4.84
C PHE A 81 10.54 15.00 4.81
N LEU A 82 11.76 15.21 4.31
CA LEU A 82 12.37 16.55 4.16
C LEU A 82 11.53 17.43 3.21
N LYS A 83 11.07 16.88 2.10
CA LYS A 83 10.19 17.58 1.16
C LYS A 83 8.85 17.97 1.81
N LEU A 84 8.24 17.06 2.57
CA LEU A 84 6.96 17.30 3.25
C LEU A 84 7.12 18.35 4.36
N ARG A 85 8.24 18.34 5.09
CA ARG A 85 8.56 19.36 6.09
C ARG A 85 8.55 20.75 5.47
N ALA A 86 9.19 20.92 4.31
CA ALA A 86 9.25 22.20 3.61
C ALA A 86 7.92 22.62 2.97
N THR A 87 6.93 21.74 2.86
CA THR A 87 5.67 21.97 2.14
C THR A 87 4.44 21.70 2.99
N ALA A 88 3.97 20.46 3.02
CA ALA A 88 2.71 20.08 3.66
C ALA A 88 2.72 20.26 5.18
N PHE A 89 3.86 20.00 5.85
CA PHE A 89 3.96 20.15 7.31
C PHE A 89 3.96 21.62 7.76
N SER A 90 4.38 22.55 6.89
CA SER A 90 4.37 23.99 7.18
C SER A 90 2.99 24.64 7.16
N ARG A 91 1.96 23.92 6.71
CA ARG A 91 0.58 24.42 6.70
C ARG A 91 0.04 24.57 8.11
N GLU A 92 -0.78 25.60 8.36
CA GLU A 92 -1.39 25.88 9.65
C GLU A 92 -2.29 24.74 10.16
N ASP A 93 -2.97 24.06 9.25
CA ASP A 93 -3.89 22.95 9.49
C ASP A 93 -3.24 21.57 9.51
N SER A 94 -1.89 21.51 9.38
CA SER A 94 -1.19 20.23 9.31
C SER A 94 -1.06 19.57 10.67
N TYR A 95 -1.43 18.29 10.75
CA TYR A 95 -1.18 17.42 11.91
C TYR A 95 0.31 17.35 12.28
N PHE A 96 1.18 17.40 11.27
CA PHE A 96 2.64 17.32 11.41
C PHE A 96 3.34 18.67 11.50
N LYS A 97 2.62 19.76 11.79
CA LYS A 97 3.16 21.12 11.86
C LYS A 97 4.37 21.27 12.78
N THR A 98 4.44 20.48 13.85
CA THR A 98 5.58 20.48 14.79
C THR A 98 6.91 20.16 14.14
N TYR A 99 6.91 19.38 13.05
CA TYR A 99 8.14 19.06 12.32
C TYR A 99 8.61 20.17 11.37
N ALA A 100 7.76 21.15 11.08
CA ALA A 100 8.11 22.26 10.16
C ALA A 100 9.24 23.15 10.71
N SER A 101 9.42 23.20 12.03
CA SER A 101 10.45 24.01 12.70
C SER A 101 11.81 23.32 12.81
N LEU A 102 11.92 22.03 12.47
CA LEU A 102 13.17 21.30 12.54
C LEU A 102 14.16 21.81 11.49
N THR A 103 15.45 21.80 11.83
CA THR A 103 16.53 21.93 10.84
C THR A 103 16.57 20.72 9.91
N ASP A 104 17.34 20.78 8.83
CA ASP A 104 17.50 19.66 7.90
C ASP A 104 18.06 18.42 8.59
N ASP A 105 19.08 18.61 9.45
CA ASP A 105 19.72 17.50 10.18
C ASP A 105 18.79 16.88 11.23
N GLU A 106 18.04 17.70 11.97
CA GLU A 106 17.04 17.22 12.93
C GLU A 106 15.90 16.46 12.23
N ALA A 107 15.44 16.98 11.10
CA ALA A 107 14.40 16.34 10.32
C ALA A 107 14.86 15.01 9.71
N ALA A 108 16.07 14.94 9.16
CA ALA A 108 16.65 13.70 8.67
C ALA A 108 16.82 12.68 9.81
N SER A 109 17.35 13.09 10.96
CA SER A 109 17.48 12.24 12.15
C SER A 109 16.11 11.71 12.62
N THR A 110 15.09 12.56 12.65
CA THR A 110 13.73 12.19 13.00
C THR A 110 13.16 11.18 12.01
N ALA A 111 13.36 11.40 10.70
CA ALA A 111 12.92 10.48 9.66
C ALA A 111 13.56 9.09 9.83
N HIS A 112 14.87 9.02 10.11
CA HIS A 112 15.56 7.75 10.38
C HIS A 112 15.04 7.04 11.63
N VAL A 113 14.72 7.77 12.69
CA VAL A 113 14.12 7.19 13.90
C VAL A 113 12.76 6.56 13.58
N VAL A 114 11.89 7.28 12.87
CA VAL A 114 10.57 6.77 12.48
C VAL A 114 10.71 5.59 11.51
N TRP A 115 11.64 5.66 10.57
CA TRP A 115 11.94 4.57 9.65
C TRP A 115 12.28 3.29 10.41
N ASN A 116 13.25 3.34 11.30
CA ASN A 116 13.73 2.18 12.04
C ASN A 116 12.70 1.62 13.04
N ALA A 117 11.91 2.49 13.64
CA ALA A 117 10.93 2.09 14.66
C ALA A 117 9.63 1.54 14.07
N ILE A 118 9.22 2.01 12.89
CA ILE A 118 7.88 1.73 12.33
C ILE A 118 7.95 1.12 10.93
N ASN A 119 8.59 1.82 9.99
CA ASN A 119 8.48 1.45 8.57
C ASN A 119 9.29 0.19 8.23
N LEU A 120 10.49 0.10 8.74
CA LEU A 120 11.38 -1.03 8.51
C LEU A 120 10.84 -2.35 9.07
N PRO A 121 10.35 -2.41 10.33
CA PRO A 121 9.65 -3.60 10.83
C PRO A 121 8.47 -4.01 9.95
N ASN A 122 7.59 -3.06 9.60
CA ASN A 122 6.44 -3.33 8.75
C ASN A 122 6.85 -3.85 7.35
N LEU A 123 7.93 -3.29 6.78
CA LEU A 123 8.45 -3.72 5.48
C LEU A 123 8.98 -5.16 5.53
N ARG A 124 9.66 -5.53 6.63
CA ARG A 124 10.23 -6.88 6.82
C ARG A 124 9.19 -7.92 7.18
N GLU A 125 8.15 -7.53 7.91
CA GLU A 125 7.05 -8.41 8.31
C GLU A 125 6.05 -8.66 7.18
N ASN A 126 6.13 -7.90 6.08
CA ASN A 126 5.19 -8.06 4.97
C ASN A 126 5.50 -9.36 4.19
N PRO A 127 4.72 -10.43 4.35
CA PRO A 127 5.01 -11.74 3.74
C PRO A 127 4.84 -11.75 2.21
N ALA A 128 4.27 -10.71 1.60
CA ALA A 128 4.19 -10.61 0.15
C ALA A 128 5.58 -10.58 -0.51
N ARG A 129 6.60 -10.09 0.21
CA ARG A 129 8.00 -10.14 -0.23
C ARG A 129 8.58 -11.55 -0.31
N THR A 130 8.07 -12.47 0.52
CA THR A 130 8.64 -13.82 0.66
C THR A 130 8.03 -14.83 -0.31
N GLN A 131 6.85 -14.58 -0.86
CA GLN A 131 6.12 -15.56 -1.68
C GLN A 131 6.43 -15.51 -3.17
N THR A 132 7.07 -14.47 -3.67
CA THR A 132 7.26 -14.25 -5.11
C THR A 132 8.72 -14.17 -5.57
N ARG A 133 9.71 -14.31 -4.67
CA ARG A 133 11.11 -14.19 -5.05
C ARG A 133 11.75 -15.54 -5.30
N PRO A 134 12.11 -15.89 -6.57
CA PRO A 134 13.23 -16.81 -6.82
C PRO A 134 14.49 -16.15 -6.22
N GLN A 135 15.18 -16.83 -5.31
CA GLN A 135 16.44 -16.34 -4.76
C GLN A 135 17.42 -16.12 -5.92
N PRO A 136 17.98 -14.92 -6.13
CA PRO A 136 19.08 -14.77 -7.05
C PRO A 136 20.33 -15.39 -6.40
N GLU A 137 20.93 -16.35 -7.05
CA GLU A 137 22.15 -17.05 -6.62
C GLU A 137 23.41 -16.19 -6.73
N ASN A 138 23.35 -14.84 -6.70
CA ASN A 138 24.57 -14.06 -6.81
C ASN A 138 24.53 -12.73 -6.02
N PRO A 139 25.29 -12.61 -4.92
CA PRO A 139 25.34 -11.39 -4.11
C PRO A 139 26.18 -10.26 -4.72
N ALA A 140 26.67 -10.38 -5.96
CA ALA A 140 27.66 -9.45 -6.52
C ALA A 140 27.09 -8.32 -7.39
N THR A 141 25.78 -8.22 -7.59
CA THR A 141 25.16 -7.13 -8.36
C THR A 141 24.04 -6.47 -7.57
N ALA A 142 24.39 -5.80 -6.48
CA ALA A 142 23.52 -4.82 -5.86
C ALA A 142 23.45 -3.56 -6.72
N SER A 143 22.78 -3.66 -7.85
CA SER A 143 22.34 -2.52 -8.63
C SER A 143 21.00 -2.05 -8.05
N SER A 144 20.83 -0.74 -7.89
CA SER A 144 19.61 -0.10 -7.41
C SER A 144 18.47 -0.31 -8.41
N HIS A 145 17.89 -1.50 -8.43
CA HIS A 145 16.78 -1.86 -9.29
C HIS A 145 15.47 -1.88 -8.53
N VAL A 146 14.48 -1.18 -9.07
CA VAL A 146 13.07 -1.41 -8.76
C VAL A 146 12.64 -2.64 -9.55
N GLU A 147 12.25 -3.69 -8.86
CA GLU A 147 11.71 -4.90 -9.48
C GLU A 147 10.17 -4.83 -9.46
N LEU A 148 9.56 -5.06 -10.62
CA LEU A 148 8.12 -5.09 -10.77
C LEU A 148 7.68 -6.55 -10.95
N THR A 149 7.07 -7.12 -9.91
CA THR A 149 6.50 -8.46 -9.98
C THR A 149 5.02 -8.38 -10.32
N VAL A 150 4.66 -9.03 -11.42
CA VAL A 150 3.31 -9.08 -11.93
C VAL A 150 2.76 -10.49 -11.74
N SER A 151 1.65 -10.64 -10.99
CA SER A 151 0.97 -11.91 -10.83
C SER A 151 -0.49 -11.83 -11.27
N ARG A 152 -0.97 -12.88 -11.96
CA ARG A 152 -2.36 -13.02 -12.36
C ARG A 152 -3.08 -13.96 -11.40
N SER A 153 -4.22 -13.53 -10.88
CA SER A 153 -5.08 -14.40 -10.06
C SER A 153 -5.60 -15.56 -10.91
N THR A 154 -5.41 -16.79 -10.42
CA THR A 154 -5.88 -18.02 -11.07
C THR A 154 -7.27 -18.44 -10.61
N HIS A 155 -8.02 -17.59 -9.92
CA HIS A 155 -9.37 -17.93 -9.48
C HIS A 155 -10.29 -18.15 -10.68
N PRO A 156 -10.97 -19.30 -10.76
CA PRO A 156 -11.90 -19.55 -11.85
C PRO A 156 -13.08 -18.58 -11.77
N ARG A 157 -13.29 -17.83 -12.83
CA ARG A 157 -14.49 -17.01 -13.01
C ARG A 157 -15.71 -17.91 -12.86
N ALA A 158 -16.59 -17.64 -11.90
CA ALA A 158 -17.90 -18.25 -11.84
C ALA A 158 -18.61 -17.96 -13.17
N ARG A 159 -18.85 -19.00 -13.98
CA ARG A 159 -19.64 -18.87 -15.22
C ARG A 159 -21.06 -18.52 -14.79
N SER A 160 -21.53 -17.34 -15.21
CA SER A 160 -22.94 -17.00 -15.13
C SER A 160 -23.70 -17.98 -16.04
N GLY A 161 -24.36 -18.96 -15.42
CA GLY A 161 -25.22 -19.87 -16.12
C GLY A 161 -26.41 -19.11 -16.68
N THR A 162 -26.50 -18.99 -18.00
CA THR A 162 -27.67 -18.51 -18.70
C THR A 162 -28.78 -19.54 -18.47
N ARG A 163 -29.77 -19.21 -17.67
CA ARG A 163 -30.97 -20.00 -17.47
C ARG A 163 -31.88 -19.71 -18.64
N THR A 164 -31.88 -20.60 -19.64
CA THR A 164 -32.91 -20.64 -20.67
C THR A 164 -34.19 -21.17 -20.06
N ASN A 165 -35.20 -20.31 -19.92
CA ASN A 165 -36.59 -20.74 -19.71
C ASN A 165 -37.13 -21.34 -21.01
N ARG A 166 -37.63 -22.54 -20.90
CA ARG A 166 -38.68 -23.08 -21.76
C ARG A 166 -40.00 -23.04 -21.04
#